data_e9a5294b7384c97bde011d4f00dc8871
#
_entry.id   e9a5294b7384c97bde011d4f00dc8871
#
_cell.length_a   1.000
_cell.length_b   1.000
_cell.length_c   1.000
_cell.angle_alpha   90.00
_cell.angle_beta   90.00
_cell.angle_gamma   90.00
#
_symmetry.space_group_name_H-M   'P 1'
#
loop_
_entity.id
_entity.type
_entity.pdbx_description
1 polymer ?
#
loop_
_entity_poly.entity_id
_entity_poly.type
_entity_poly.pdbx_seq_one_letter_code
_entity_poly.pdbx_strand_id
1 'polypeptide(L)'
;MAGARIWVSGLVNVETTVPVRRFPVEYYPIDYPFFGVRSAVSGVGLNVAAALRTLGDEVVLASMTGQDFSGSQIRAELQARSISGALVRPVLRETPASVVLYAPDGRRQVYCDLKDITACPQHWRRQQFVRK
;
A
#
# COMPACT_ATOMS: atom_id res chain seq x y z
N MET A 1 20.45 -3.27 -21.61
CA MET A 1 19.15 -3.41 -22.30
C MET A 1 18.21 -2.37 -21.74
N ALA A 2 17.43 -1.70 -22.57
CA ALA A 2 16.40 -0.78 -22.07
C ALA A 2 15.34 -1.59 -21.33
N GLY A 3 14.96 -1.19 -20.11
CA GLY A 3 13.91 -1.81 -19.35
C GLY A 3 12.56 -1.70 -20.07
N ALA A 4 11.64 -2.59 -19.75
CA ALA A 4 10.27 -2.53 -20.27
C ALA A 4 9.49 -1.40 -19.56
N ARG A 5 8.45 -0.89 -20.23
CA ARG A 5 7.45 -0.01 -19.61
C ARG A 5 6.29 -0.85 -19.13
N ILE A 6 6.10 -0.92 -17.81
CA ILE A 6 5.15 -1.83 -17.17
C ILE A 6 4.11 -1.03 -16.39
N TRP A 7 2.86 -1.45 -16.52
CA TRP A 7 1.75 -0.90 -15.75
C TRP A 7 1.34 -1.90 -14.68
N VAL A 8 1.34 -1.45 -13.44
CA VAL A 8 0.91 -2.22 -12.27
C VAL A 8 -0.38 -1.63 -11.76
N SER A 9 -1.43 -2.44 -11.65
CA SER A 9 -2.68 -2.04 -11.00
C SER A 9 -2.83 -2.80 -9.69
N GLY A 10 -2.95 -2.10 -8.57
CA GLY A 10 -3.08 -2.75 -7.27
C GLY A 10 -3.15 -1.78 -6.12
N LEU A 11 -3.38 -2.35 -4.93
CA LEU A 11 -3.50 -1.59 -3.69
C LEU A 11 -2.16 -0.91 -3.34
N VAL A 12 -2.27 0.35 -2.92
CA VAL A 12 -1.26 1.05 -2.14
C VAL A 12 -1.92 1.58 -0.87
N ASN A 13 -1.26 1.43 0.26
CA ASN A 13 -1.79 1.81 1.57
C ASN A 13 -0.67 2.22 2.52
N VAL A 14 -1.03 2.69 3.70
CA VAL A 14 -0.12 2.80 4.83
C VAL A 14 -0.31 1.58 5.72
N GLU A 15 0.77 0.85 5.98
CA GLU A 15 0.78 -0.36 6.79
C GLU A 15 1.51 -0.12 8.10
N THR A 16 0.87 -0.49 9.21
CA THR A 16 1.50 -0.47 10.54
C THR A 16 1.72 -1.90 11.00
N THR A 17 2.96 -2.26 11.31
CA THR A 17 3.34 -3.56 11.86
C THR A 17 3.49 -3.47 13.37
N VAL A 18 2.94 -4.45 14.09
CA VAL A 18 2.97 -4.52 15.55
C VAL A 18 3.40 -5.92 15.97
N PRO A 19 4.54 -6.07 16.68
CA PRO A 19 4.92 -7.37 17.21
C PRO A 19 4.00 -7.76 18.37
N VAL A 20 3.59 -9.03 18.39
CA VAL A 20 2.86 -9.63 19.49
C VAL A 20 3.65 -10.83 20.02
N ARG A 21 3.44 -11.19 21.29
CA ARG A 21 4.19 -12.28 21.92
C ARG A 21 3.87 -13.62 21.29
N ARG A 22 2.59 -13.88 21.02
CA ARG A 22 2.08 -15.12 20.42
C ARG A 22 0.65 -14.96 19.92
N PHE A 23 0.15 -15.96 19.23
CA PHE A 23 -1.26 -16.12 18.89
C PHE A 23 -1.86 -17.35 19.62
N PRO A 24 -3.13 -17.24 20.09
CA PRO A 24 -3.98 -16.05 20.06
C PRO A 24 -3.38 -14.92 20.89
N VAL A 25 -3.68 -13.66 20.50
CA VAL A 25 -3.16 -12.49 21.21
C VAL A 25 -3.79 -12.46 22.61
N GLU A 26 -2.94 -12.46 23.63
CA GLU A 26 -3.38 -12.33 25.02
C GLU A 26 -3.71 -10.87 25.36
N TYR A 27 -4.67 -10.71 26.24
CA TYR A 27 -5.02 -9.38 26.72
C TYR A 27 -3.96 -8.87 27.70
N TYR A 28 -3.38 -7.74 27.35
CA TYR A 28 -2.59 -6.91 28.25
C TYR A 28 -3.13 -5.48 28.14
N PRO A 29 -3.44 -4.78 29.25
CA PRO A 29 -3.93 -3.40 29.18
C PRO A 29 -2.94 -2.47 28.47
N ILE A 30 -1.65 -2.70 28.63
CA ILE A 30 -0.57 -1.98 27.95
C ILE A 30 0.59 -2.96 27.70
N ASP A 31 1.13 -2.94 26.48
CA ASP A 31 2.39 -3.62 26.14
C ASP A 31 3.38 -2.60 25.56
N TYR A 32 4.66 -2.82 25.76
CA TYR A 32 5.73 -1.88 25.36
C TYR A 32 6.69 -2.56 24.36
N PRO A 33 6.31 -2.71 23.10
CA PRO A 33 7.20 -3.26 22.07
C PRO A 33 8.18 -2.17 21.58
N PHE A 34 9.21 -1.89 22.38
CA PHE A 34 10.20 -0.86 22.06
C PHE A 34 10.78 -1.05 20.65
N PHE A 35 10.69 0.01 19.82
CA PHE A 35 11.07 -0.01 18.39
C PHE A 35 10.33 -1.05 17.53
N GLY A 36 9.33 -1.73 18.07
CA GLY A 36 8.60 -2.79 17.38
C GLY A 36 7.47 -2.28 16.49
N VAL A 37 6.81 -1.18 16.86
CA VAL A 37 5.73 -0.60 16.05
C VAL A 37 6.34 0.25 14.94
N ARG A 38 6.00 -0.08 13.70
CA ARG A 38 6.51 0.63 12.52
C ARG A 38 5.39 0.88 11.54
N SER A 39 5.42 2.06 10.91
CA SER A 39 4.51 2.40 9.82
C SER A 39 5.30 2.69 8.55
N ALA A 40 4.82 2.20 7.42
CA ALA A 40 5.43 2.41 6.12
C ALA A 40 4.37 2.41 5.02
N VAL A 41 4.71 3.02 3.89
CA VAL A 41 3.91 2.86 2.67
C VAL A 41 4.11 1.44 2.13
N SER A 42 3.03 0.75 1.85
CA SER A 42 2.99 -0.66 1.47
C SER A 42 1.85 -0.92 0.48
N GLY A 43 1.46 -2.16 0.36
CA GLY A 43 0.42 -2.66 -0.51
C GLY A 43 0.97 -3.49 -1.68
N VAL A 44 0.19 -4.46 -2.11
CA VAL A 44 0.62 -5.41 -3.17
C VAL A 44 1.03 -4.67 -4.44
N GLY A 45 0.27 -3.63 -4.84
CA GLY A 45 0.60 -2.83 -6.02
C GLY A 45 1.96 -2.15 -5.90
N LEU A 46 2.24 -1.52 -4.75
CA LEU A 46 3.54 -0.88 -4.53
C LEU A 46 4.68 -1.90 -4.47
N ASN A 47 4.49 -3.02 -3.81
CA ASN A 47 5.54 -4.03 -3.66
C ASN A 47 5.96 -4.61 -5.02
N VAL A 48 4.99 -4.90 -5.90
CA VAL A 48 5.26 -5.34 -7.28
C VAL A 48 5.94 -4.24 -8.09
N ALA A 49 5.43 -3.01 -8.01
CA ALA A 49 6.02 -1.86 -8.71
C ALA A 49 7.47 -1.61 -8.29
N ALA A 50 7.76 -1.69 -7.00
CA ALA A 50 9.10 -1.51 -6.45
C ALA A 50 10.06 -2.63 -6.91
N ALA A 51 9.61 -3.87 -6.93
CA ALA A 51 10.39 -5.00 -7.42
C ALA A 51 10.77 -4.81 -8.90
N LEU A 52 9.81 -4.45 -9.76
CA LEU A 52 10.05 -4.19 -11.18
C LEU A 52 11.01 -3.00 -11.39
N ARG A 53 10.88 -1.93 -10.60
CA ARG A 53 11.85 -0.83 -10.63
C ARG A 53 13.27 -1.28 -10.30
N THR A 54 13.41 -2.17 -9.31
CA THR A 54 14.72 -2.74 -8.94
C THR A 54 15.34 -3.57 -10.09
N LEU A 55 14.48 -4.20 -10.91
CA LEU A 55 14.91 -4.92 -12.11
C LEU A 55 15.24 -4.01 -13.30
N GLY A 56 15.05 -2.69 -13.16
CA GLY A 56 15.40 -1.70 -14.19
C GLY A 56 14.27 -1.30 -15.12
N ASP A 57 13.04 -1.75 -14.85
CA ASP A 57 11.88 -1.40 -15.68
C ASP A 57 11.33 0.01 -15.37
N GLU A 58 10.72 0.64 -16.37
CA GLU A 58 9.90 1.84 -16.19
C GLU A 58 8.51 1.43 -15.69
N VAL A 59 8.12 1.90 -14.50
CA VAL A 59 6.87 1.44 -13.88
C VAL A 59 5.90 2.58 -13.67
N VAL A 60 4.64 2.36 -14.07
CA VAL A 60 3.48 3.22 -13.78
C VAL A 60 2.55 2.46 -12.84
N LEU A 61 2.30 3.01 -11.64
CA LEU A 61 1.36 2.43 -10.68
C LEU A 61 -0.03 3.07 -10.86
N ALA A 62 -1.06 2.23 -11.04
CA ALA A 62 -2.46 2.60 -11.01
C ALA A 62 -3.08 2.16 -9.68
N SER A 63 -3.57 3.11 -8.88
CA SER A 63 -4.18 2.86 -7.57
C SER A 63 -5.10 4.02 -7.16
N MET A 64 -5.67 3.92 -5.97
CA MET A 64 -6.56 4.93 -5.40
C MET A 64 -6.12 5.28 -3.98
N THR A 65 -6.20 6.57 -3.63
CA THR A 65 -5.89 7.11 -2.30
C THR A 65 -6.93 8.15 -1.90
N GLY A 66 -6.87 8.58 -0.65
CA GLY A 66 -7.55 9.81 -0.19
C GLY A 66 -6.71 11.06 -0.46
N GLN A 67 -7.32 12.22 -0.20
CA GLN A 67 -6.65 13.53 -0.17
C GLN A 67 -6.20 13.87 1.27
N ASP A 68 -5.56 12.93 1.94
CA ASP A 68 -5.15 13.00 3.32
C ASP A 68 -3.62 12.91 3.48
N PHE A 69 -3.17 12.95 4.74
CA PHE A 69 -1.75 12.84 5.06
C PHE A 69 -1.14 11.54 4.52
N SER A 70 -1.83 10.41 4.69
CA SER A 70 -1.39 9.10 4.20
C SER A 70 -1.26 9.07 2.67
N GLY A 71 -2.20 9.69 1.95
CA GLY A 71 -2.10 9.86 0.50
C GLY A 71 -0.90 10.71 0.08
N SER A 72 -0.53 11.71 0.88
CA SER A 72 0.66 12.52 0.65
C SER A 72 1.95 11.74 0.89
N GLN A 73 1.99 10.89 1.93
CA GLN A 73 3.12 9.98 2.18
C GLN A 73 3.30 8.99 1.03
N ILE A 74 2.21 8.43 0.50
CA ILE A 74 2.26 7.53 -0.67
C ILE A 74 2.87 8.24 -1.87
N ARG A 75 2.45 9.45 -2.19
CA ARG A 75 3.01 10.22 -3.32
C ARG A 75 4.51 10.47 -3.16
N ALA A 76 4.94 10.85 -1.96
CA ALA A 76 6.36 11.06 -1.65
C ALA A 76 7.17 9.76 -1.82
N GLU A 77 6.65 8.63 -1.36
CA GLU A 77 7.31 7.32 -1.48
C GLU A 77 7.44 6.87 -2.93
N LEU A 78 6.39 7.04 -3.75
CA LEU A 78 6.45 6.73 -5.18
C LEU A 78 7.52 7.58 -5.89
N GLN A 79 7.59 8.87 -5.57
CA GLN A 79 8.61 9.76 -6.13
C GLN A 79 10.02 9.33 -5.72
N ALA A 80 10.23 9.02 -4.45
CA ALA A 80 11.53 8.56 -3.93
C ALA A 80 12.00 7.26 -4.61
N ARG A 81 11.07 6.38 -5.00
CA ARG A 81 11.36 5.12 -5.72
C ARG A 81 11.39 5.28 -7.24
N SER A 82 11.20 6.47 -7.78
CA SER A 82 11.08 6.72 -9.23
C SER A 82 9.98 5.86 -9.89
N ILE A 83 8.86 5.65 -9.19
CA ILE A 83 7.66 5.00 -9.70
C ILE A 83 6.68 6.09 -10.11
N SER A 84 6.19 6.04 -11.36
CA SER A 84 5.18 7.00 -11.80
C SER A 84 3.85 6.76 -11.09
N GLY A 85 3.44 7.76 -10.30
CA GLY A 85 2.13 7.82 -9.65
C GLY A 85 1.05 8.56 -10.45
N ALA A 86 1.26 8.80 -11.75
CA ALA A 86 0.33 9.56 -12.60
C ALA A 86 -1.09 8.96 -12.63
N LEU A 87 -1.21 7.66 -12.38
CA LEU A 87 -2.48 6.93 -12.30
C LEU A 87 -2.91 6.61 -10.86
N VAL A 88 -2.23 7.13 -9.85
CA VAL A 88 -2.70 7.08 -8.45
C VAL A 88 -3.66 8.23 -8.22
N ARG A 89 -4.94 7.91 -8.09
CA ARG A 89 -6.02 8.90 -8.03
C ARG A 89 -6.49 9.14 -6.60
N PRO A 90 -6.53 10.41 -6.13
CA PRO A 90 -7.02 10.75 -4.80
C PRO A 90 -8.56 10.88 -4.79
N VAL A 91 -9.25 9.76 -5.01
CA VAL A 91 -10.72 9.70 -5.20
C VAL A 91 -11.46 9.06 -4.04
N LEU A 92 -10.74 8.47 -3.07
CA LEU A 92 -11.34 7.89 -1.87
C LEU A 92 -11.55 8.98 -0.80
N ARG A 93 -12.46 8.73 0.13
CA ARG A 93 -12.67 9.60 1.29
C ARG A 93 -11.43 9.61 2.19
N GLU A 94 -10.82 8.44 2.38
CA GLU A 94 -9.58 8.26 3.11
C GLU A 94 -8.69 7.24 2.41
N THR A 95 -7.38 7.36 2.63
CA THR A 95 -6.41 6.40 2.12
C THR A 95 -6.53 5.06 2.84
N PRO A 96 -6.52 3.91 2.14
CA PRO A 96 -6.51 2.60 2.75
C PRO A 96 -5.36 2.42 3.74
N ALA A 97 -5.61 1.66 4.80
CA ALA A 97 -4.63 1.37 5.83
C ALA A 97 -4.68 -0.12 6.22
N SER A 98 -3.57 -0.64 6.71
CA SER A 98 -3.55 -1.98 7.29
C SER A 98 -2.75 -2.03 8.59
N VAL A 99 -3.10 -2.99 9.43
CA VAL A 99 -2.33 -3.35 10.62
C VAL A 99 -1.94 -4.81 10.52
N VAL A 100 -0.67 -5.09 10.69
CA VAL A 100 -0.12 -6.45 10.69
C VAL A 100 0.39 -6.77 12.09
N LEU A 101 -0.29 -7.68 12.77
CA LEU A 101 0.22 -8.30 13.98
C LEU A 101 1.11 -9.48 13.58
N TYR A 102 2.31 -9.58 14.15
CA TYR A 102 3.22 -10.68 13.85
C TYR A 102 3.88 -11.21 15.12
N ALA A 103 4.09 -12.53 15.18
CA ALA A 103 4.69 -13.23 16.30
C ALA A 103 6.05 -13.85 15.89
N PRO A 104 6.93 -14.16 16.87
CA PRO A 104 8.25 -14.74 16.60
C PRO A 104 8.23 -16.08 15.87
N ASP A 105 7.13 -16.82 15.94
CA ASP A 105 6.93 -18.10 15.26
C ASP A 105 6.56 -17.95 13.77
N GLY A 106 6.53 -16.73 13.25
CA GLY A 106 6.20 -16.42 11.86
C GLY A 106 4.70 -16.26 11.57
N ARG A 107 3.83 -16.55 12.53
CA ARG A 107 2.39 -16.29 12.36
C ARG A 107 2.12 -14.79 12.32
N ARG A 108 1.13 -14.41 11.52
CA ARG A 108 0.67 -13.04 11.40
C ARG A 108 -0.84 -12.98 11.20
N GLN A 109 -1.41 -11.87 11.64
CA GLN A 109 -2.80 -11.52 11.41
C GLN A 109 -2.85 -10.12 10.81
N VAL A 110 -3.57 -9.97 9.71
CA VAL A 110 -3.67 -8.69 8.98
C VAL A 110 -5.09 -8.16 9.09
N TYR A 111 -5.19 -6.91 9.49
CA TYR A 111 -6.41 -6.11 9.40
C TYR A 111 -6.23 -5.14 8.25
N CYS A 112 -7.05 -5.27 7.21
CA CYS A 112 -6.97 -4.43 6.02
C CYS A 112 -8.24 -3.58 5.90
N ASP A 113 -8.11 -2.29 6.18
CA ASP A 113 -9.18 -1.32 6.01
C ASP A 113 -9.06 -0.69 4.62
N LEU A 114 -9.90 -1.17 3.71
CA LEU A 114 -9.91 -0.72 2.31
C LEU A 114 -10.71 0.57 2.10
N LYS A 115 -11.30 1.13 3.17
CA LYS A 115 -12.14 2.32 3.10
C LYS A 115 -13.29 2.13 2.09
N ASP A 116 -13.54 3.12 1.28
CA ASP A 116 -14.59 3.11 0.26
C ASP A 116 -14.12 2.66 -1.13
N ILE A 117 -13.02 1.88 -1.21
CA ILE A 117 -12.46 1.43 -2.49
C ILE A 117 -13.46 0.62 -3.34
N THR A 118 -14.39 -0.08 -2.69
CA THR A 118 -15.45 -0.86 -3.36
C THR A 118 -16.57 0.01 -3.91
N ALA A 119 -16.76 1.20 -3.35
CA ALA A 119 -17.76 2.18 -3.78
C ALA A 119 -17.28 3.07 -4.93
N CYS A 120 -16.06 2.86 -5.43
CA CYS A 120 -15.51 3.65 -6.52
C CYS A 120 -16.38 3.52 -7.78
N PRO A 121 -16.82 4.64 -8.36
CA PRO A 121 -17.77 4.63 -9.48
C PRO A 121 -17.27 3.79 -10.66
N GLN A 122 -18.15 2.98 -11.25
CA GLN A 122 -17.79 2.07 -12.35
C GLN A 122 -17.26 2.79 -13.61
N HIS A 123 -17.68 4.04 -13.85
CA HIS A 123 -17.20 4.83 -14.97
C HIS A 123 -15.67 5.08 -14.87
N TRP A 124 -15.13 5.13 -13.66
CA TRP A 124 -13.72 5.29 -13.39
C TRP A 124 -12.91 4.05 -13.78
N ARG A 125 -13.50 2.86 -13.64
CA ARG A 125 -12.90 1.60 -14.07
C ARG A 125 -12.73 1.51 -15.57
N ARG A 126 -13.60 2.18 -16.36
CA ARG A 126 -13.60 2.12 -17.85
C ARG A 126 -12.66 3.16 -18.48
N GLN A 127 -12.44 4.31 -17.87
CA GLN A 127 -11.68 5.41 -18.51
C GLN A 127 -10.16 5.22 -18.46
N GLN A 128 -9.62 4.34 -17.62
CA GLN A 128 -8.19 4.18 -17.45
C GLN A 128 -7.52 3.17 -18.39
N PHE A 129 -8.28 2.26 -18.97
CA PHE A 129 -7.72 1.15 -19.75
C PHE A 129 -7.97 1.21 -21.26
N VAL A 130 -8.60 2.27 -21.75
CA VAL A 130 -8.86 2.46 -23.20
C VAL A 130 -8.25 3.77 -23.65
N ARG A 131 -6.95 3.82 -23.85
CA ARG A 131 -6.32 4.68 -24.85
C ARG A 131 -5.32 3.81 -25.63
N LYS A 132 -5.66 3.66 -26.91
CA LYS A 132 -4.83 3.07 -27.96
C LYS A 132 -3.46 3.71 -28.03
#